data_295095823f9fc6c84d35a6c8b21d4bd9
#
_entry.id   295095823f9fc6c84d35a6c8b21d4bd9
#
_cell.length_a   1.000
_cell.length_b   1.000
_cell.length_c   1.000
_cell.angle_alpha   90.00
_cell.angle_beta   90.00
_cell.angle_gamma   90.00
#
_symmetry.space_group_name_H-M   'P 1'
#
loop_
_entity.id
_entity.type
_entity.pdbx_description
1 polymer ?
#
loop_
_entity_poly.entity_id
_entity_poly.type
_entity_poly.pdbx_seq_one_letter_code
_entity_poly.pdbx_strand_id
1 'polypeptide(L)'
;MPISNGNTCQRCALASWPFAAVSCATHYGGAVAEALVRYKHGRQDLIRSLSPLLLSGISNVLTAEESSLPHLVLPIPLHKRRLRQRGFNQAWDLAKAAVKLLPNPQLVDLDPWSLVRLRDGNHVERESIHERLVRARGAFIVSNPGRILGRDIILIDDVLTTGATSCACAEAVLQAGARSVRLVTIARTV
;
A
#
# COMPACT_ATOMS: atom_id res chain seq x y z
N MET A 1 11.73 -2.03 9.23
CA MET A 1 12.54 -1.82 8.03
C MET A 1 13.97 -1.57 8.43
N PRO A 2 14.95 -2.28 7.91
CA PRO A 2 16.32 -1.81 8.02
C PRO A 2 16.42 -0.54 7.17
N ILE A 3 16.74 0.56 7.81
CA ILE A 3 17.39 1.68 7.15
C ILE A 3 18.74 1.09 6.67
N SER A 4 19.20 1.44 5.50
CA SER A 4 20.41 0.93 4.82
C SER A 4 21.70 0.87 5.65
N ASN A 5 21.67 1.16 6.94
CA ASN A 5 22.78 1.08 7.90
C ASN A 5 22.50 0.15 9.09
N GLY A 6 21.59 -0.82 8.98
CA GLY A 6 21.37 -1.81 10.05
C GLY A 6 20.59 -1.32 11.27
N ASN A 7 20.21 -0.06 11.34
CA ASN A 7 19.46 0.49 12.47
C ASN A 7 17.96 0.46 12.21
N THR A 8 17.23 -0.36 12.93
CA THR A 8 15.79 -0.35 12.98
C THR A 8 15.32 0.87 13.80
N CYS A 9 14.45 1.71 13.27
CA CYS A 9 13.89 2.81 14.05
C CYS A 9 13.09 2.27 15.24
N GLN A 10 13.04 3.02 16.38
CA GLN A 10 12.31 2.59 17.60
C GLN A 10 10.85 2.19 17.31
N ARG A 11 10.15 2.87 16.40
CA ARG A 11 8.78 2.52 15.98
C ARG A 11 8.73 1.15 15.31
N CYS A 12 9.73 0.83 14.48
CA CYS A 12 9.76 -0.47 13.78
C CYS A 12 10.22 -1.59 14.72
N ALA A 13 11.04 -1.31 15.72
CA ALA A 13 11.47 -2.29 16.72
C ALA A 13 10.36 -2.71 17.67
N LEU A 14 9.40 -1.82 17.94
CA LEU A 14 8.29 -2.06 18.87
C LEU A 14 7.03 -2.63 18.20
N ALA A 15 6.95 -2.61 16.88
CA ALA A 15 5.80 -3.09 16.13
C ALA A 15 6.14 -4.40 15.40
N SER A 16 5.37 -5.45 15.67
CA SER A 16 5.35 -6.65 14.82
C SER A 16 4.71 -6.27 13.48
N TRP A 17 5.53 -5.90 12.50
CA TRP A 17 5.07 -5.52 11.16
C TRP A 17 4.77 -6.79 10.34
N PRO A 18 3.58 -6.91 9.75
CA PRO A 18 3.19 -8.10 9.00
C PRO A 18 3.75 -8.14 7.58
N PHE A 19 4.80 -7.37 7.30
CA PHE A 19 5.38 -7.23 5.96
C PHE A 19 6.72 -7.97 5.85
N ALA A 20 6.88 -8.77 4.78
CA ALA A 20 8.16 -9.34 4.39
C ALA A 20 9.14 -8.25 3.91
N ALA A 21 8.61 -7.21 3.23
CA ALA A 21 9.38 -6.04 2.83
C ALA A 21 8.48 -4.80 2.74
N VAL A 22 9.08 -3.62 2.92
CA VAL A 22 8.41 -2.34 2.71
C VAL A 22 9.33 -1.45 1.88
N SER A 23 8.83 -0.89 0.80
CA SER A 23 9.54 0.08 -0.03
C SER A 23 8.79 1.41 -0.08
N CYS A 24 9.50 2.49 0.22
CA CYS A 24 8.98 3.84 0.09
C CYS A 24 9.98 4.63 -0.77
N ALA A 25 9.52 5.22 -1.86
CA ALA A 25 10.41 5.89 -2.80
C ALA A 25 11.06 7.13 -2.19
N THR A 26 10.36 7.85 -1.31
CA THR A 26 10.87 9.10 -0.72
C THR A 26 10.28 9.40 0.66
N HIS A 27 10.77 10.46 1.29
CA HIS A 27 10.15 11.05 2.47
C HIS A 27 8.96 11.94 2.07
N TYR A 28 7.93 11.98 2.93
CA TYR A 28 6.78 12.85 2.74
C TYR A 28 7.15 14.30 3.08
N GLY A 29 7.31 15.14 2.07
CA GLY A 29 7.67 16.55 2.22
C GLY A 29 7.86 17.26 0.88
N GLY A 30 8.00 18.56 0.92
CA GLY A 30 8.29 19.38 -0.26
C GLY A 30 7.34 19.14 -1.44
N ALA A 31 7.91 19.13 -2.63
CA ALA A 31 7.16 18.97 -3.89
C ALA A 31 6.35 17.66 -3.97
N VAL A 32 6.85 16.57 -3.37
CA VAL A 32 6.13 15.27 -3.38
C VAL A 32 4.86 15.33 -2.53
N ALA A 33 4.92 15.94 -1.35
CA ALA A 33 3.75 16.12 -0.50
C ALA A 33 2.70 16.99 -1.19
N GLU A 34 3.13 18.10 -1.80
CA GLU A 34 2.25 18.98 -2.55
C GLU A 34 1.61 18.27 -3.75
N ALA A 35 2.39 17.52 -4.52
CA ALA A 35 1.87 16.74 -5.66
C ALA A 35 0.84 15.70 -5.22
N LEU A 36 1.10 14.96 -4.14
CA LEU A 36 0.17 13.96 -3.60
C LEU A 36 -1.13 14.60 -3.09
N VAL A 37 -1.07 15.77 -2.43
CA VAL A 37 -2.25 16.52 -2.01
C VAL A 37 -3.05 16.97 -3.22
N ARG A 38 -2.43 17.61 -4.19
CA ARG A 38 -3.09 18.07 -5.43
C ARG A 38 -3.69 16.90 -6.22
N TYR A 39 -2.98 15.77 -6.29
CA TYR A 39 -3.48 14.56 -6.94
C TYR A 39 -4.76 14.05 -6.26
N LYS A 40 -4.79 14.00 -4.93
CA LYS A 40 -5.99 13.65 -4.14
C LYS A 40 -7.17 14.60 -4.38
N HIS A 41 -6.90 15.83 -4.78
CA HIS A 41 -7.90 16.87 -5.10
C HIS A 41 -8.20 16.99 -6.61
N GLY A 42 -7.90 15.95 -7.40
CA GLY A 42 -8.35 15.86 -8.80
C GLY A 42 -7.32 16.24 -9.85
N ARG A 43 -6.08 16.64 -9.49
CA ARG A 43 -5.00 16.87 -10.48
C ARG A 43 -4.44 15.53 -10.96
N GLN A 44 -5.24 14.80 -11.74
CA GLN A 44 -4.91 13.46 -12.24
C GLN A 44 -3.72 13.46 -13.23
N ASP A 45 -3.39 14.58 -13.85
CA ASP A 45 -2.22 14.77 -14.68
C ASP A 45 -0.90 14.46 -13.95
N LEU A 46 -0.86 14.67 -12.62
CA LEU A 46 0.30 14.38 -11.77
C LEU A 46 0.65 12.88 -11.68
N ILE A 47 -0.23 12.00 -12.13
CA ILE A 47 0.04 10.56 -12.20
C ILE A 47 1.31 10.24 -13.00
N ARG A 48 1.61 11.03 -14.04
CA ARG A 48 2.80 10.87 -14.87
C ARG A 48 4.10 11.09 -14.09
N SER A 49 4.09 12.01 -13.12
CA SER A 49 5.25 12.30 -12.25
C SER A 49 5.33 11.38 -11.04
N LEU A 50 4.18 10.90 -10.54
CA LEU A 50 4.10 10.08 -9.34
C LEU A 50 4.30 8.59 -9.61
N SER A 51 3.84 8.08 -10.76
CA SER A 51 3.94 6.65 -11.07
C SER A 51 5.38 6.12 -11.23
N PRO A 52 6.39 6.88 -11.73
CA PRO A 52 7.77 6.41 -11.74
C PRO A 52 8.35 6.20 -10.33
N LEU A 53 7.93 7.00 -9.34
CA LEU A 53 8.33 6.80 -7.95
C LEU A 53 7.76 5.48 -7.40
N LEU A 54 6.49 5.19 -7.69
CA LEU A 54 5.88 3.94 -7.29
C LEU A 54 6.49 2.73 -8.02
N LEU A 55 6.82 2.87 -9.31
CA LEU A 55 7.54 1.86 -10.09
C LEU A 55 8.85 1.45 -9.43
N SER A 56 9.67 2.43 -9.02
CA SER A 56 10.93 2.15 -8.31
C SER A 56 10.67 1.30 -7.06
N GLY A 57 9.63 1.64 -6.28
CA GLY A 57 9.22 0.86 -5.11
C GLY A 57 8.80 -0.57 -5.44
N ILE A 58 8.01 -0.75 -6.50
CA ILE A 58 7.58 -2.08 -6.97
C ILE A 58 8.80 -2.90 -7.41
N SER A 59 9.68 -2.33 -8.22
CA SER A 59 10.90 -3.01 -8.69
C SER A 59 11.80 -3.47 -7.54
N ASN A 60 11.88 -2.71 -6.45
CA ASN A 60 12.67 -3.06 -5.27
C ASN A 60 12.12 -4.25 -4.47
N VAL A 61 10.82 -4.53 -4.58
CA VAL A 61 10.18 -5.64 -3.84
C VAL A 61 9.85 -6.84 -4.72
N LEU A 62 9.96 -6.70 -6.05
CA LEU A 62 9.85 -7.83 -6.97
C LEU A 62 11.10 -8.70 -6.83
N THR A 63 10.92 -9.90 -6.33
CA THR A 63 11.97 -10.93 -6.28
C THR A 63 11.68 -11.95 -7.38
N ALA A 64 12.65 -12.17 -8.26
CA ALA A 64 12.49 -13.10 -9.40
C ALA A 64 12.52 -14.58 -8.99
N GLU A 65 12.91 -14.88 -7.74
CA GLU A 65 13.40 -16.22 -7.39
C GLU A 65 12.42 -17.11 -6.64
N GLU A 66 11.24 -16.62 -6.18
CA GLU A 66 10.49 -17.40 -5.20
C GLU A 66 9.06 -17.81 -5.59
N SER A 67 8.53 -17.35 -6.71
CA SER A 67 7.14 -17.62 -7.06
C SER A 67 6.96 -18.10 -8.49
N SER A 68 6.33 -19.27 -8.66
CA SER A 68 5.82 -19.74 -9.96
C SER A 68 4.64 -18.91 -10.48
N LEU A 69 4.05 -18.06 -9.64
CA LEU A 69 2.92 -17.21 -9.98
C LEU A 69 3.31 -15.73 -9.91
N PRO A 70 2.73 -14.86 -10.77
CA PRO A 70 2.92 -13.41 -10.68
C PRO A 70 2.54 -12.89 -9.30
N HIS A 71 3.22 -11.85 -8.81
CA HIS A 71 2.83 -11.15 -7.58
C HIS A 71 1.45 -10.52 -7.76
N LEU A 72 0.57 -10.68 -6.76
CA LEU A 72 -0.73 -10.04 -6.79
C LEU A 72 -0.65 -8.64 -6.19
N VAL A 73 -0.88 -7.63 -7.01
CA VAL A 73 -0.84 -6.22 -6.62
C VAL A 73 -2.23 -5.77 -6.20
N LEU A 74 -2.39 -5.43 -4.94
CA LEU A 74 -3.63 -4.96 -4.34
C LEU A 74 -3.49 -3.50 -3.91
N PRO A 75 -4.20 -2.56 -4.54
CA PRO A 75 -4.27 -1.19 -4.04
C PRO A 75 -5.05 -1.15 -2.73
N ILE A 76 -4.57 -0.41 -1.74
CA ILE A 76 -5.32 -0.21 -0.50
C ILE A 76 -6.65 0.48 -0.82
N PRO A 77 -7.80 -0.15 -0.45
CA PRO A 77 -9.10 0.36 -0.83
C PRO A 77 -9.51 1.57 0.02
N LEU A 78 -10.13 2.54 -0.64
CA LEU A 78 -10.85 3.61 0.02
C LEU A 78 -12.20 3.12 0.55
N HIS A 79 -12.66 3.70 1.65
CA HIS A 79 -14.05 3.54 2.05
C HIS A 79 -15.01 4.13 0.99
N LYS A 80 -16.17 3.51 0.79
CA LYS A 80 -17.17 3.91 -0.23
C LYS A 80 -17.50 5.41 -0.19
N ARG A 81 -17.62 6.00 1.00
CA ARG A 81 -17.85 7.44 1.17
C ARG A 81 -16.73 8.28 0.56
N ARG A 82 -15.46 7.95 0.87
CA ARG A 82 -14.30 8.68 0.32
C ARG A 82 -14.15 8.47 -1.18
N LEU A 83 -14.44 7.24 -1.65
CA LEU A 83 -14.43 6.95 -3.09
C LEU A 83 -15.46 7.80 -3.84
N ARG A 84 -16.68 7.93 -3.29
CA ARG A 84 -17.71 8.82 -3.89
C ARG A 84 -17.32 10.29 -3.87
N GLN A 85 -16.70 10.77 -2.80
CA GLN A 85 -16.25 12.17 -2.68
C GLN A 85 -15.10 12.50 -3.62
N ARG A 86 -14.16 11.56 -3.81
CA ARG A 86 -12.95 11.75 -4.61
C ARG A 86 -13.15 11.37 -6.07
N GLY A 87 -14.07 10.46 -6.37
CA GLY A 87 -14.33 9.93 -7.70
C GLY A 87 -13.38 8.82 -8.16
N PHE A 88 -12.25 8.61 -7.47
CA PHE A 88 -11.24 7.61 -7.85
C PHE A 88 -10.47 7.09 -6.63
N ASN A 89 -9.82 5.93 -6.78
CA ASN A 89 -8.86 5.40 -5.81
C ASN A 89 -7.44 5.71 -6.29
N GLN A 90 -6.76 6.61 -5.57
CA GLN A 90 -5.40 7.04 -5.93
C GLN A 90 -4.40 5.88 -5.97
N ALA A 91 -4.48 4.93 -5.03
CA ALA A 91 -3.59 3.78 -4.99
C ALA A 91 -3.79 2.86 -6.22
N TRP A 92 -5.04 2.70 -6.66
CA TRP A 92 -5.36 1.94 -7.87
C TRP A 92 -4.81 2.59 -9.13
N ASP A 93 -5.09 3.88 -9.34
CA ASP A 93 -4.64 4.54 -10.56
C ASP A 93 -3.13 4.65 -10.64
N LEU A 94 -2.46 4.90 -9.51
CA LEU A 94 -1.00 4.90 -9.41
C LEU A 94 -0.41 3.51 -9.69
N ALA A 95 -0.98 2.45 -9.09
CA ALA A 95 -0.54 1.07 -9.33
C ALA A 95 -0.66 0.70 -10.82
N LYS A 96 -1.82 0.99 -11.42
CA LYS A 96 -2.09 0.73 -12.83
C LYS A 96 -1.11 1.48 -13.75
N ALA A 97 -0.79 2.74 -13.44
CA ALA A 97 0.16 3.52 -14.19
C ALA A 97 1.60 3.02 -14.02
N ALA A 98 2.01 2.67 -12.79
CA ALA A 98 3.35 2.16 -12.51
C ALA A 98 3.60 0.79 -13.14
N VAL A 99 2.63 -0.13 -13.07
CA VAL A 99 2.77 -1.47 -13.67
C VAL A 99 2.92 -1.42 -15.19
N LYS A 100 2.28 -0.47 -15.87
CA LYS A 100 2.47 -0.24 -17.32
C LYS A 100 3.90 0.17 -17.69
N LEU A 101 4.65 0.71 -16.75
CA LEU A 101 6.05 1.12 -16.94
C LEU A 101 7.04 0.01 -16.58
N LEU A 102 6.58 -1.14 -16.02
CA LEU A 102 7.46 -2.27 -15.74
C LEU A 102 8.03 -2.86 -17.04
N PRO A 103 9.32 -3.21 -17.07
CA PRO A 103 9.92 -3.94 -18.22
C PRO A 103 9.21 -5.28 -18.46
N ASN A 104 8.80 -5.96 -17.39
CA ASN A 104 8.12 -7.26 -17.42
C ASN A 104 6.79 -7.19 -16.64
N PRO A 105 5.72 -6.60 -17.21
CA PRO A 105 4.44 -6.45 -16.52
C PRO A 105 3.76 -7.78 -16.18
N GLN A 106 4.13 -8.89 -16.85
CA GLN A 106 3.65 -10.23 -16.55
C GLN A 106 4.10 -10.78 -15.18
N LEU A 107 5.06 -10.13 -14.51
CA LEU A 107 5.48 -10.49 -13.14
C LEU A 107 4.46 -10.07 -12.09
N VAL A 108 3.47 -9.28 -12.47
CA VAL A 108 2.45 -8.78 -11.57
C VAL A 108 1.05 -8.96 -12.16
N ASP A 109 0.10 -9.22 -11.28
CA ASP A 109 -1.32 -9.33 -11.57
C ASP A 109 -2.05 -8.27 -10.73
N LEU A 110 -2.79 -7.38 -11.38
CA LEU A 110 -3.48 -6.26 -10.71
C LEU A 110 -4.89 -6.66 -10.32
N ASP A 111 -5.24 -6.51 -9.05
CA ASP A 111 -6.58 -6.80 -8.55
C ASP A 111 -7.08 -5.72 -7.58
N PRO A 112 -7.97 -4.81 -8.01
CA PRO A 112 -8.53 -3.79 -7.14
C PRO A 112 -9.74 -4.26 -6.32
N TRP A 113 -10.19 -5.51 -6.48
CA TRP A 113 -11.47 -5.97 -5.99
C TRP A 113 -11.39 -6.94 -4.82
N SER A 114 -10.32 -7.74 -4.74
CA SER A 114 -10.20 -8.79 -3.73
C SER A 114 -10.01 -8.27 -2.30
N LEU A 115 -9.55 -7.02 -2.11
CA LEU A 115 -9.45 -6.38 -0.81
C LEU A 115 -10.49 -5.25 -0.72
N VAL A 116 -11.34 -5.29 0.31
CA VAL A 116 -12.46 -4.35 0.48
C VAL A 116 -12.40 -3.69 1.86
N ARG A 117 -12.66 -2.39 1.91
CA ARG A 117 -12.80 -1.64 3.16
C ARG A 117 -14.25 -1.54 3.57
N LEU A 118 -14.59 -2.10 4.75
CA LEU A 118 -15.95 -2.12 5.30
C LEU A 118 -16.28 -0.88 6.13
N ARG A 119 -15.31 -0.40 6.92
CA ARG A 119 -15.54 0.70 7.89
C ARG A 119 -14.82 1.97 7.46
N ASP A 120 -15.52 3.10 7.59
CA ASP A 120 -14.91 4.43 7.43
C ASP A 120 -14.06 4.71 8.68
N GLY A 121 -12.76 4.84 8.49
CA GLY A 121 -11.89 5.34 9.55
C GLY A 121 -12.06 6.84 9.65
N ASN A 122 -13.02 7.33 10.43
CA ASN A 122 -13.11 8.75 10.73
C ASN A 122 -11.79 9.22 11.34
N HIS A 123 -11.18 10.26 10.76
CA HIS A 123 -10.03 10.91 11.39
C HIS A 123 -10.50 11.57 12.68
N VAL A 124 -10.10 11.01 13.81
CA VAL A 124 -10.12 11.70 15.08
C VAL A 124 -8.78 12.43 15.21
N GLU A 125 -8.80 13.76 15.29
CA GLU A 125 -7.59 14.60 15.16
C GLU A 125 -6.51 14.35 16.22
N ARG A 126 -6.83 13.66 17.31
CA ARG A 126 -5.92 13.43 18.46
C ARG A 126 -5.72 11.97 18.84
N GLU A 127 -5.89 11.03 17.89
CA GLU A 127 -5.66 9.62 18.18
C GLU A 127 -4.17 9.26 18.21
N SER A 128 -3.79 8.49 19.22
CA SER A 128 -2.50 7.83 19.31
C SER A 128 -2.31 6.79 18.18
N ILE A 129 -1.06 6.39 17.93
CA ILE A 129 -0.73 5.34 16.96
C ILE A 129 -1.42 4.03 17.33
N HIS A 130 -1.46 3.69 18.63
CA HIS A 130 -2.10 2.48 19.12
C HIS A 130 -3.61 2.46 18.84
N GLU A 131 -4.32 3.54 19.14
CA GLU A 131 -5.76 3.66 18.85
C GLU A 131 -6.06 3.52 17.35
N ARG A 132 -5.21 4.11 16.49
CA ARG A 132 -5.34 3.94 15.03
C ARG A 132 -5.15 2.50 14.58
N LEU A 133 -4.21 1.76 15.17
CA LEU A 133 -3.99 0.34 14.90
C LEU A 133 -5.19 -0.51 15.35
N VAL A 134 -5.68 -0.29 16.55
CA VAL A 134 -6.85 -1.02 17.10
C VAL A 134 -8.10 -0.76 16.24
N ARG A 135 -8.34 0.50 15.88
CA ARG A 135 -9.49 0.86 15.04
C ARG A 135 -9.42 0.32 13.61
N ALA A 136 -8.22 0.21 13.06
CA ALA A 136 -8.03 -0.32 11.71
C ALA A 136 -8.28 -1.84 11.65
N ARG A 137 -8.13 -2.56 12.76
CA ARG A 137 -8.38 -4.00 12.82
C ARG A 137 -9.84 -4.32 12.45
N GLY A 138 -10.02 -5.31 11.57
CA GLY A 138 -11.34 -5.70 11.07
C GLY A 138 -12.04 -4.66 10.20
N ALA A 139 -11.33 -3.59 9.77
CA ALA A 139 -11.86 -2.63 8.82
C ALA A 139 -11.78 -3.11 7.37
N PHE A 140 -11.02 -4.17 7.11
CA PHE A 140 -10.79 -4.73 5.79
C PHE A 140 -11.16 -6.21 5.75
N ILE A 141 -11.67 -6.65 4.62
CA ILE A 141 -11.95 -8.06 4.34
C ILE A 141 -11.43 -8.43 2.95
N VAL A 142 -11.13 -9.71 2.79
CA VAL A 142 -10.88 -10.31 1.48
C VAL A 142 -12.20 -10.82 0.92
N SER A 143 -12.62 -10.28 -0.23
CA SER A 143 -13.87 -10.68 -0.90
C SER A 143 -13.69 -11.92 -1.79
N ASN A 144 -12.46 -12.20 -2.22
CA ASN A 144 -12.14 -13.36 -3.05
C ASN A 144 -10.88 -14.08 -2.51
N PRO A 145 -11.03 -14.96 -1.49
CA PRO A 145 -9.89 -15.69 -0.90
C PRO A 145 -9.12 -16.55 -1.90
N GLY A 146 -9.79 -17.11 -2.92
CA GLY A 146 -9.14 -17.93 -3.95
C GLY A 146 -8.10 -17.18 -4.77
N ARG A 147 -8.21 -15.86 -4.89
CA ARG A 147 -7.20 -15.02 -5.55
C ARG A 147 -5.97 -14.77 -4.66
N ILE A 148 -6.12 -14.90 -3.36
CA ILE A 148 -5.11 -14.56 -2.34
C ILE A 148 -4.31 -15.79 -1.92
N LEU A 149 -4.95 -16.95 -1.84
CA LEU A 149 -4.38 -18.18 -1.28
C LEU A 149 -3.06 -18.53 -1.96
N GLY A 150 -2.00 -18.68 -1.15
CA GLY A 150 -0.65 -19.06 -1.60
C GLY A 150 0.10 -18.01 -2.42
N ARG A 151 -0.48 -16.82 -2.64
CA ARG A 151 0.12 -15.74 -3.46
C ARG A 151 1.03 -14.83 -2.64
N ASP A 152 2.03 -14.30 -3.31
CA ASP A 152 2.78 -13.14 -2.81
C ASP A 152 2.04 -11.86 -3.14
N ILE A 153 1.76 -11.08 -2.12
CA ILE A 153 0.95 -9.87 -2.23
C ILE A 153 1.84 -8.62 -2.17
N ILE A 154 1.59 -7.67 -3.06
CA ILE A 154 2.13 -6.31 -2.98
C ILE A 154 0.97 -5.36 -2.70
N LEU A 155 0.91 -4.83 -1.48
CA LEU A 155 -0.02 -3.75 -1.13
C LEU A 155 0.53 -2.42 -1.64
N ILE A 156 -0.33 -1.61 -2.26
CA ILE A 156 0.01 -0.27 -2.75
C ILE A 156 -0.77 0.79 -1.99
N ASP A 157 -0.06 1.80 -1.49
CA ASP A 157 -0.66 3.04 -0.99
C ASP A 157 0.15 4.25 -1.49
N ASP A 158 -0.36 5.46 -1.30
CA ASP A 158 0.36 6.67 -1.67
C ASP A 158 1.34 7.13 -0.58
N VAL A 159 0.93 7.08 0.71
CA VAL A 159 1.74 7.56 1.84
C VAL A 159 1.66 6.60 3.02
N LEU A 160 2.82 6.16 3.48
CA LEU A 160 2.95 5.45 4.75
C LEU A 160 3.10 6.46 5.90
N THR A 161 2.07 6.57 6.74
CA THR A 161 2.08 7.39 7.95
C THR A 161 2.35 6.52 9.19
N THR A 162 1.32 6.16 9.92
CA THR A 162 1.43 5.25 11.09
C THR A 162 1.49 3.78 10.71
N GLY A 163 1.15 3.44 9.48
CA GLY A 163 1.04 2.05 9.00
C GLY A 163 -0.24 1.33 9.43
N ALA A 164 -1.11 1.96 10.22
CA ALA A 164 -2.32 1.31 10.75
C ALA A 164 -3.21 0.72 9.65
N THR A 165 -3.43 1.47 8.58
CA THR A 165 -4.23 1.01 7.44
C THR A 165 -3.57 -0.15 6.71
N SER A 166 -2.29 -0.01 6.38
CA SER A 166 -1.54 -1.04 5.65
C SER A 166 -1.34 -2.31 6.46
N CYS A 167 -1.12 -2.21 7.79
CA CYS A 167 -1.07 -3.38 8.67
C CYS A 167 -2.41 -4.12 8.71
N ALA A 168 -3.53 -3.41 8.85
CA ALA A 168 -4.85 -4.05 8.85
C ALA A 168 -5.18 -4.72 7.49
N CYS A 169 -4.74 -4.14 6.37
CA CYS A 169 -4.83 -4.78 5.06
C CYS A 169 -3.97 -6.05 4.98
N ALA A 170 -2.73 -5.97 5.46
CA ALA A 170 -1.81 -7.11 5.47
C ALA A 170 -2.33 -8.25 6.36
N GLU A 171 -2.84 -7.94 7.55
CA GLU A 171 -3.48 -8.92 8.43
C GLU A 171 -4.65 -9.63 7.72
N ALA A 172 -5.52 -8.88 7.03
CA ALA A 172 -6.66 -9.45 6.31
C ALA A 172 -6.23 -10.40 5.18
N VAL A 173 -5.22 -10.05 4.38
CA VAL A 173 -4.75 -10.92 3.28
C VAL A 173 -3.93 -12.11 3.78
N LEU A 174 -3.18 -11.98 4.87
CA LEU A 174 -2.47 -13.10 5.51
C LEU A 174 -3.48 -14.10 6.11
N GLN A 175 -4.53 -13.62 6.77
CA GLN A 175 -5.63 -14.47 7.27
C GLN A 175 -6.37 -15.20 6.14
N ALA A 176 -6.42 -14.62 4.94
CA ALA A 176 -6.97 -15.26 3.74
C ALA A 176 -5.99 -16.23 3.06
N GLY A 177 -4.82 -16.49 3.66
CA GLY A 177 -3.85 -17.47 3.19
C GLY A 177 -2.80 -16.93 2.21
N ALA A 178 -2.55 -15.63 2.18
CA ALA A 178 -1.40 -15.09 1.43
C ALA A 178 -0.08 -15.69 1.94
N ARG A 179 0.85 -16.01 1.03
CA ARG A 179 2.18 -16.54 1.37
C ARG A 179 3.06 -15.47 2.00
N SER A 180 3.07 -14.30 1.43
CA SER A 180 3.79 -13.13 1.95
C SER A 180 3.09 -11.84 1.57
N VAL A 181 3.38 -10.77 2.32
CA VAL A 181 2.87 -9.44 2.03
C VAL A 181 4.02 -8.45 2.00
N ARG A 182 4.09 -7.65 0.95
CA ARG A 182 5.00 -6.52 0.79
C ARG A 182 4.21 -5.24 0.68
N LEU A 183 4.77 -4.14 1.14
CA LEU A 183 4.13 -2.82 1.04
C LEU A 183 4.98 -1.90 0.19
N VAL A 184 4.35 -1.22 -0.77
CA VAL A 184 4.98 -0.18 -1.57
C VAL A 184 4.18 1.12 -1.47
N THR A 185 4.89 2.22 -1.19
CA THR A 185 4.30 3.56 -1.14
C THR A 185 5.21 4.57 -1.84
N ILE A 186 4.65 5.67 -2.30
CA ILE A 186 5.44 6.77 -2.85
C ILE A 186 6.24 7.45 -1.75
N ALA A 187 5.60 7.76 -0.63
CA ALA A 187 6.26 8.50 0.43
C ALA A 187 5.97 7.92 1.82
N ARG A 188 6.83 8.23 2.79
CA ARG A 188 6.59 7.95 4.21
C ARG A 188 6.81 9.20 5.05
N THR A 189 6.02 9.36 6.11
CA THR A 189 6.29 10.33 7.16
C THR A 189 7.36 9.80 8.11
N VAL A 190 8.24 10.68 8.56
CA VAL A 190 9.32 10.36 9.53
C VAL A 190 8.76 10.34 10.94
#